data_f058f35fc250119a91d5b953cf105a1d
#
_entry.id   f058f35fc250119a91d5b953cf105a1d
#
_cell.length_a   1.000
_cell.length_b   1.000
_cell.length_c   1.000
_cell.angle_alpha   90.00
_cell.angle_beta   90.00
_cell.angle_gamma   90.00
#
_symmetry.space_group_name_H-M   'P 1'
#
loop_
_entity.id
_entity.type
_entity.pdbx_description
1 polymer ?
#
loop_
_entity_poly.entity_id
_entity_poly.type
_entity_poly.pdbx_seq_one_letter_code
_entity_poly.pdbx_strand_id
1 'polypeptide(L)'
;MAIDIFCYVSYNVFVCVFGKCLKWKEKLWRNINMQKFSVKTIVAIGIGAALFFVLGRFVAIPSPVPNVNICVQYGLLAFMSVVFGPIAGALMGLIGHALIDFSYGWGVWWSWVIASGVFGLLMGFAAKAFKMNKAEMGKKGLVKFNISQIVAHILCWGVVAPVLDILMYNEPLDKLFAQGLMSAVGNAVTTAIVGSLLCIAYAATKTKSGSLTKE
;
A
#
# COMPACT_ATOMS: atom_id res chain seq x y z
N MET A 1 24.03 -43.18 -10.94
CA MET A 1 22.90 -43.35 -10.00
C MET A 1 22.72 -42.17 -9.03
N ALA A 2 23.72 -41.72 -8.25
CA ALA A 2 23.55 -40.55 -7.36
C ALA A 2 23.41 -39.23 -8.11
N ILE A 3 24.15 -39.03 -9.22
CA ILE A 3 24.13 -37.82 -10.06
C ILE A 3 22.79 -37.70 -10.80
N ASP A 4 22.23 -38.81 -11.25
CA ASP A 4 20.96 -38.84 -11.98
C ASP A 4 19.79 -38.48 -11.06
N ILE A 5 19.83 -38.92 -9.79
CA ILE A 5 18.83 -38.57 -8.76
C ILE A 5 18.91 -37.08 -8.43
N PHE A 6 20.13 -36.53 -8.32
CA PHE A 6 20.33 -35.11 -8.01
C PHE A 6 19.83 -34.22 -9.16
N CYS A 7 20.15 -34.57 -10.41
CA CYS A 7 19.62 -33.88 -11.59
C CYS A 7 18.10 -33.95 -11.69
N TYR A 8 17.51 -35.12 -11.43
CA TYR A 8 16.06 -35.30 -11.47
C TYR A 8 15.33 -34.50 -10.38
N VAL A 9 15.86 -34.49 -9.16
CA VAL A 9 15.29 -33.72 -8.03
C VAL A 9 15.44 -32.21 -8.29
N SER A 10 16.64 -31.78 -8.75
CA SER A 10 16.89 -30.35 -9.07
C SER A 10 15.97 -29.86 -10.20
N TYR A 11 15.79 -30.65 -11.25
CA TYR A 11 14.92 -30.34 -12.36
C TYR A 11 13.44 -30.24 -11.93
N ASN A 12 12.96 -31.19 -11.14
CA ASN A 12 11.57 -31.18 -10.65
C ASN A 12 11.29 -30.06 -9.66
N VAL A 13 12.26 -29.75 -8.78
CA VAL A 13 12.15 -28.58 -7.87
C VAL A 13 12.16 -27.28 -8.69
N PHE A 14 13.06 -27.15 -9.66
CA PHE A 14 13.12 -25.98 -10.54
C PHE A 14 11.82 -25.80 -11.34
N VAL A 15 11.30 -26.86 -11.96
CA VAL A 15 10.03 -26.84 -12.72
C VAL A 15 8.85 -26.55 -11.81
N CYS A 16 8.82 -27.09 -10.59
CA CYS A 16 7.76 -26.84 -9.62
C CYS A 16 7.77 -25.40 -9.11
N VAL A 17 8.94 -24.85 -8.79
CA VAL A 17 9.10 -23.46 -8.35
C VAL A 17 8.82 -22.50 -9.51
N PHE A 18 9.37 -22.77 -10.69
CA PHE A 18 9.17 -21.93 -11.88
C PHE A 18 7.73 -21.99 -12.41
N GLY A 19 7.12 -23.16 -12.38
CA GLY A 19 5.70 -23.34 -12.76
C GLY A 19 4.74 -22.66 -11.79
N LYS A 20 5.04 -22.66 -10.49
CA LYS A 20 4.27 -21.88 -9.49
C LYS A 20 4.48 -20.38 -9.70
N CYS A 21 5.69 -19.96 -9.99
CA CYS A 21 6.02 -18.57 -10.29
C CYS A 21 5.30 -18.08 -11.56
N LEU A 22 5.29 -18.87 -12.63
CA LEU A 22 4.58 -18.54 -13.87
C LEU A 22 3.06 -18.46 -13.65
N LYS A 23 2.46 -19.44 -12.96
CA LYS A 23 1.03 -19.41 -12.61
C LYS A 23 0.69 -18.23 -11.72
N TRP A 24 1.58 -17.87 -10.79
CA TRP A 24 1.42 -16.69 -9.95
C TRP A 24 1.51 -15.40 -10.78
N LYS A 25 2.47 -15.32 -11.72
CA LYS A 25 2.63 -14.22 -12.66
C LYS A 25 1.39 -14.05 -13.55
N GLU A 26 0.87 -15.14 -14.13
CA GLU A 26 -0.36 -15.09 -14.93
C GLU A 26 -1.59 -14.68 -14.11
N LYS A 27 -1.69 -15.15 -12.89
CA LYS A 27 -2.77 -14.77 -11.97
C LYS A 27 -2.65 -13.29 -11.58
N LEU A 28 -1.42 -12.80 -11.36
CA LEU A 28 -1.14 -11.40 -11.11
C LEU A 28 -1.50 -10.53 -12.32
N TRP A 29 -1.08 -10.93 -13.52
CA TRP A 29 -1.40 -10.26 -14.78
C TRP A 29 -2.91 -10.22 -15.05
N ARG A 30 -3.62 -11.32 -14.85
CA ARG A 30 -5.09 -11.33 -14.94
C ARG A 30 -5.73 -10.38 -13.95
N ASN A 31 -5.27 -10.36 -12.72
CA ASN A 31 -5.81 -9.45 -11.70
C ASN A 31 -5.54 -7.97 -12.01
N ILE A 32 -4.41 -7.65 -12.62
CA ILE A 32 -4.07 -6.29 -13.06
C ILE A 32 -4.92 -5.91 -14.28
N ASN A 33 -4.98 -6.76 -15.30
CA ASN A 33 -5.72 -6.49 -16.55
C ASN A 33 -7.25 -6.51 -16.37
N MET A 34 -7.79 -7.16 -15.34
CA MET A 34 -9.22 -7.17 -15.03
C MET A 34 -9.69 -5.89 -14.32
N GLN A 35 -8.77 -5.02 -13.92
CA GLN A 35 -9.13 -3.74 -13.33
C GLN A 35 -9.43 -2.73 -14.45
N LYS A 36 -10.62 -2.86 -15.07
CA LYS A 36 -11.12 -1.81 -15.98
C LYS A 36 -11.19 -0.52 -15.18
N PHE A 37 -10.46 0.49 -15.62
CA PHE A 37 -10.57 1.83 -15.07
C PHE A 37 -11.94 2.40 -15.42
N SER A 38 -12.87 2.26 -14.49
CA SER A 38 -14.15 2.96 -14.61
C SER A 38 -13.92 4.45 -14.39
N VAL A 39 -14.80 5.28 -14.94
CA VAL A 39 -14.79 6.73 -14.67
C VAL A 39 -14.76 7.01 -13.17
N LYS A 40 -15.51 6.22 -12.36
CA LYS A 40 -15.48 6.30 -10.89
C LYS A 40 -14.08 6.08 -10.31
N THR A 41 -13.33 5.13 -10.86
CA THR A 41 -11.96 4.84 -10.38
C THR A 41 -11.00 5.97 -10.73
N ILE A 42 -11.10 6.55 -11.93
CA ILE A 42 -10.28 7.69 -12.36
C ILE A 42 -10.54 8.91 -11.47
N VAL A 43 -11.81 9.24 -11.25
CA VAL A 43 -12.21 10.33 -10.36
C VAL A 43 -11.73 10.08 -8.93
N ALA A 44 -11.85 8.85 -8.43
CA ALA A 44 -11.37 8.48 -7.10
C ALA A 44 -9.84 8.61 -6.99
N ILE A 45 -9.07 8.29 -8.03
CA ILE A 45 -7.60 8.50 -8.06
C ILE A 45 -7.29 9.99 -7.93
N GLY A 46 -7.93 10.85 -8.71
CA GLY A 46 -7.70 12.29 -8.66
C GLY A 46 -8.04 12.89 -7.30
N ILE A 47 -9.24 12.59 -6.78
CA ILE A 47 -9.67 13.07 -5.45
C ILE A 47 -8.77 12.48 -4.36
N GLY A 48 -8.45 11.19 -4.42
CA GLY A 48 -7.61 10.52 -3.43
C GLY A 48 -6.20 11.09 -3.40
N ALA A 49 -5.59 11.36 -4.55
CA ALA A 49 -4.28 12.00 -4.65
C ALA A 49 -4.30 13.44 -4.12
N ALA A 50 -5.34 14.22 -4.44
CA ALA A 50 -5.49 15.57 -3.92
C ALA A 50 -5.67 15.60 -2.40
N LEU A 51 -6.50 14.71 -1.84
CA LEU A 51 -6.66 14.60 -0.38
C LEU A 51 -5.38 14.10 0.29
N PHE A 52 -4.67 13.16 -0.31
CA PHE A 52 -3.36 12.70 0.17
C PHE A 52 -2.38 13.87 0.24
N PHE A 53 -2.30 14.67 -0.82
CA PHE A 53 -1.49 15.88 -0.85
C PHE A 53 -1.88 16.87 0.25
N VAL A 54 -3.17 17.20 0.38
CA VAL A 54 -3.63 18.16 1.40
C VAL A 54 -3.30 17.69 2.81
N LEU A 55 -3.58 16.43 3.12
CA LEU A 55 -3.26 15.86 4.43
C LEU A 55 -1.75 15.84 4.69
N GLY A 56 -0.95 15.43 3.72
CA GLY A 56 0.49 15.34 3.87
C GLY A 56 1.18 16.70 3.96
N ARG A 57 0.63 17.72 3.29
CA ARG A 57 1.22 19.06 3.28
C ARG A 57 0.83 19.90 4.51
N PHE A 58 -0.42 19.75 5.00
CA PHE A 58 -0.98 20.65 5.99
C PHE A 58 -1.32 20.00 7.34
N VAL A 59 -1.38 18.66 7.41
CA VAL A 59 -1.78 17.91 8.63
C VAL A 59 -0.67 16.99 9.12
N ALA A 60 0.50 16.99 8.49
CA ALA A 60 1.65 16.21 8.91
C ALA A 60 2.14 16.65 10.28
N ILE A 61 2.47 15.69 11.16
CA ILE A 61 2.96 15.93 12.52
C ILE A 61 4.49 15.89 12.49
N PRO A 62 5.20 16.93 12.90
CA PRO A 62 6.66 16.94 12.96
C PRO A 62 7.19 15.79 13.81
N SER A 63 8.27 15.15 13.38
CA SER A 63 8.96 14.13 14.14
C SER A 63 10.32 14.62 14.63
N PRO A 64 10.93 13.97 15.63
CA PRO A 64 12.29 14.31 16.08
C PRO A 64 13.38 13.90 15.07
N VAL A 65 13.04 13.12 14.04
CA VAL A 65 13.99 12.70 13.00
C VAL A 65 13.96 13.71 11.85
N PRO A 66 15.10 14.29 11.46
CA PRO A 66 15.16 15.26 10.37
C PRO A 66 14.56 14.74 9.06
N ASN A 67 13.83 15.60 8.37
CA ASN A 67 13.19 15.35 7.07
C ASN A 67 12.12 14.23 7.09
N VAL A 68 11.60 13.87 8.27
CA VAL A 68 10.53 12.88 8.43
C VAL A 68 9.39 13.49 9.24
N ASN A 69 8.17 13.28 8.77
CA ASN A 69 6.95 13.61 9.49
C ASN A 69 6.13 12.34 9.77
N ILE A 70 5.34 12.37 10.83
CA ILE A 70 4.31 11.36 11.07
C ILE A 70 3.10 11.75 10.22
N CYS A 71 2.72 10.88 9.33
CA CYS A 71 1.85 11.19 8.21
C CYS A 71 0.47 10.54 8.36
N VAL A 72 -0.59 11.33 8.46
CA VAL A 72 -1.97 10.85 8.58
C VAL A 72 -2.56 10.42 7.23
N GLN A 73 -2.04 10.92 6.12
CA GLN A 73 -2.51 10.64 4.76
C GLN A 73 -2.40 9.16 4.37
N TYR A 74 -1.51 8.38 5.00
CA TYR A 74 -1.41 6.94 4.72
C TYR A 74 -2.64 6.16 5.21
N GLY A 75 -3.34 6.65 6.24
CA GLY A 75 -4.63 6.09 6.64
C GLY A 75 -5.69 6.22 5.55
N LEU A 76 -5.74 7.40 4.90
CA LEU A 76 -6.60 7.61 3.73
C LEU A 76 -6.16 6.73 2.55
N LEU A 77 -4.87 6.67 2.24
CA LEU A 77 -4.34 5.85 1.14
C LEU A 77 -4.65 4.37 1.33
N ALA A 78 -4.44 3.84 2.54
CA ALA A 78 -4.75 2.46 2.86
C ALA A 78 -6.25 2.16 2.66
N PHE A 79 -7.13 3.02 3.18
CA PHE A 79 -8.58 2.91 3.00
C PHE A 79 -8.97 2.94 1.51
N MET A 80 -8.51 3.95 0.76
CA MET A 80 -8.82 4.09 -0.67
C MET A 80 -8.30 2.90 -1.48
N SER A 81 -7.13 2.36 -1.14
CA SER A 81 -6.57 1.16 -1.78
C SER A 81 -7.44 -0.07 -1.55
N VAL A 82 -8.00 -0.23 -0.35
CA VAL A 82 -8.96 -1.30 -0.05
C VAL A 82 -10.23 -1.16 -0.86
N VAL A 83 -10.74 0.07 -1.02
CA VAL A 83 -12.00 0.34 -1.73
C VAL A 83 -11.84 0.26 -3.24
N PHE A 84 -10.81 0.88 -3.81
CA PHE A 84 -10.66 1.03 -5.27
C PHE A 84 -9.65 0.07 -5.88
N GLY A 85 -8.87 -0.62 -5.07
CA GLY A 85 -7.93 -1.66 -5.48
C GLY A 85 -6.50 -1.19 -5.69
N PRO A 86 -5.58 -2.13 -6.01
CA PRO A 86 -4.14 -1.92 -5.92
C PRO A 86 -3.61 -0.84 -6.88
N ILE A 87 -4.06 -0.81 -8.13
CA ILE A 87 -3.55 0.17 -9.10
C ILE A 87 -4.02 1.58 -8.73
N ALA A 88 -5.28 1.72 -8.30
CA ALA A 88 -5.79 3.01 -7.86
C ALA A 88 -5.00 3.52 -6.64
N GLY A 89 -4.76 2.65 -5.64
CA GLY A 89 -3.94 2.98 -4.48
C GLY A 89 -2.51 3.38 -4.86
N ALA A 90 -1.87 2.63 -5.76
CA ALA A 90 -0.53 2.97 -6.24
C ALA A 90 -0.47 4.36 -6.88
N LEU A 91 -1.40 4.67 -7.78
CA LEU A 91 -1.44 5.96 -8.46
C LEU A 91 -1.74 7.11 -7.49
N MET A 92 -2.66 6.92 -6.52
CA MET A 92 -2.92 7.93 -5.48
C MET A 92 -1.67 8.23 -4.66
N GLY A 93 -0.94 7.19 -4.23
CA GLY A 93 0.29 7.33 -3.45
C GLY A 93 1.41 8.02 -4.24
N LEU A 94 1.64 7.60 -5.49
CA LEU A 94 2.64 8.20 -6.37
C LEU A 94 2.35 9.69 -6.64
N ILE A 95 1.15 9.99 -7.13
CA ILE A 95 0.79 11.37 -7.51
C ILE A 95 0.73 12.27 -6.28
N GLY A 96 0.05 11.80 -5.21
CA GLY A 96 -0.12 12.61 -4.01
C GLY A 96 1.20 12.93 -3.32
N HIS A 97 2.13 11.96 -3.21
CA HIS A 97 3.44 12.21 -2.60
C HIS A 97 4.32 13.09 -3.47
N ALA A 98 4.35 12.87 -4.79
CA ALA A 98 5.08 13.74 -5.69
C ALA A 98 4.62 15.20 -5.60
N LEU A 99 3.31 15.45 -5.44
CA LEU A 99 2.76 16.78 -5.22
C LEU A 99 3.20 17.38 -3.88
N ILE A 100 3.28 16.58 -2.81
CA ILE A 100 3.79 17.03 -1.50
C ILE A 100 5.23 17.53 -1.67
N ASP A 101 6.11 16.70 -2.21
CA ASP A 101 7.52 17.04 -2.37
C ASP A 101 7.72 18.28 -3.26
N PHE A 102 7.01 18.31 -4.39
CA PHE A 102 7.03 19.47 -5.29
C PHE A 102 6.60 20.75 -4.57
N SER A 103 5.60 20.68 -3.68
CA SER A 103 5.09 21.84 -2.95
C SER A 103 6.05 22.40 -1.90
N TYR A 104 7.04 21.62 -1.46
CA TYR A 104 8.10 22.09 -0.56
C TYR A 104 9.23 22.84 -1.27
N GLY A 105 9.34 22.72 -2.60
CA GLY A 105 10.32 23.44 -3.41
C GLY A 105 11.71 22.82 -3.47
N TRP A 106 11.94 21.66 -2.86
CA TRP A 106 13.24 20.95 -2.92
C TRP A 106 13.32 19.90 -4.02
N GLY A 107 12.27 19.75 -4.81
CA GLY A 107 12.16 18.71 -5.84
C GLY A 107 11.54 17.42 -5.29
N VAL A 108 11.31 16.47 -6.21
CA VAL A 108 10.64 15.21 -5.89
C VAL A 108 11.67 14.15 -5.49
N TRP A 109 11.50 13.57 -4.29
CA TRP A 109 12.34 12.49 -3.78
C TRP A 109 11.75 11.14 -4.19
N TRP A 110 12.13 10.69 -5.37
CA TRP A 110 11.47 9.56 -6.05
C TRP A 110 11.47 8.25 -5.29
N SER A 111 12.49 7.95 -4.50
CA SER A 111 12.55 6.74 -3.67
C SER A 111 11.34 6.63 -2.72
N TRP A 112 11.02 7.70 -2.02
CA TRP A 112 9.90 7.76 -1.08
C TRP A 112 8.55 7.87 -1.80
N VAL A 113 8.51 8.56 -2.92
CA VAL A 113 7.33 8.63 -3.79
C VAL A 113 6.98 7.23 -4.31
N ILE A 114 7.97 6.46 -4.80
CA ILE A 114 7.78 5.08 -5.24
C ILE A 114 7.32 4.20 -4.08
N ALA A 115 7.94 4.33 -2.89
CA ALA A 115 7.54 3.59 -1.70
C ALA A 115 6.07 3.85 -1.32
N SER A 116 5.58 5.08 -1.47
CA SER A 116 4.15 5.42 -1.26
C SER A 116 3.23 4.74 -2.28
N GLY A 117 3.66 4.67 -3.53
CA GLY A 117 2.94 3.91 -4.56
C GLY A 117 2.90 2.42 -4.25
N VAL A 118 4.04 1.85 -3.83
CA VAL A 118 4.14 0.44 -3.40
C VAL A 118 3.25 0.16 -2.19
N PHE A 119 3.18 1.07 -1.21
CA PHE A 119 2.28 0.95 -0.07
C PHE A 119 0.82 0.83 -0.51
N GLY A 120 0.35 1.73 -1.38
CA GLY A 120 -1.01 1.68 -1.92
C GLY A 120 -1.28 0.39 -2.70
N LEU A 121 -0.30 -0.06 -3.48
CA LEU A 121 -0.35 -1.33 -4.21
C LEU A 121 -0.51 -2.53 -3.26
N LEU A 122 0.32 -2.62 -2.23
CA LEU A 122 0.30 -3.70 -1.23
C LEU A 122 -1.03 -3.75 -0.49
N MET A 123 -1.55 -2.60 -0.04
CA MET A 123 -2.84 -2.52 0.65
C MET A 123 -4.00 -2.98 -0.22
N GLY A 124 -4.02 -2.61 -1.49
CA GLY A 124 -5.03 -3.07 -2.44
C GLY A 124 -4.94 -4.57 -2.75
N PHE A 125 -3.73 -5.14 -2.83
CA PHE A 125 -3.55 -6.59 -2.96
C PHE A 125 -3.93 -7.34 -1.70
N ALA A 126 -3.57 -6.84 -0.52
CA ALA A 126 -3.98 -7.42 0.75
C ALA A 126 -5.50 -7.49 0.88
N ALA A 127 -6.20 -6.42 0.47
CA ALA A 127 -7.66 -6.40 0.45
C ALA A 127 -8.25 -7.52 -0.40
N LYS A 128 -7.68 -7.78 -1.59
CA LYS A 128 -8.10 -8.90 -2.47
C LYS A 128 -7.74 -10.26 -1.88
N ALA A 129 -6.49 -10.42 -1.40
CA ALA A 129 -5.97 -11.69 -0.89
C ALA A 129 -6.73 -12.17 0.35
N PHE A 130 -6.99 -11.25 1.28
CA PHE A 130 -7.71 -11.55 2.52
C PHE A 130 -9.22 -11.41 2.40
N LYS A 131 -9.74 -11.17 1.18
CA LYS A 131 -11.17 -10.99 0.89
C LYS A 131 -11.81 -10.00 1.89
N MET A 132 -11.18 -8.85 2.07
CA MET A 132 -11.73 -7.80 2.93
C MET A 132 -13.03 -7.31 2.31
N ASN A 133 -14.14 -7.55 3.02
CA ASN A 133 -15.44 -7.09 2.54
C ASN A 133 -15.57 -5.59 2.82
N LYS A 134 -15.66 -4.82 1.76
CA LYS A 134 -15.78 -3.35 1.81
C LYS A 134 -17.07 -2.87 2.52
N ALA A 135 -18.13 -3.69 2.48
CA ALA A 135 -19.43 -3.36 3.06
C ALA A 135 -19.56 -3.85 4.52
N GLU A 136 -18.73 -4.79 4.94
CA GLU A 136 -18.79 -5.42 6.26
C GLU A 136 -17.41 -5.42 6.91
N MET A 137 -16.92 -4.23 7.25
CA MET A 137 -15.64 -4.06 7.93
C MET A 137 -15.80 -4.27 9.45
N GLY A 138 -16.27 -5.48 9.83
CA GLY A 138 -16.36 -5.89 11.24
C GLY A 138 -14.98 -6.17 11.85
N LYS A 139 -14.98 -6.62 13.13
CA LYS A 139 -13.74 -6.86 13.91
C LYS A 139 -12.68 -7.67 13.12
N LYS A 140 -13.07 -8.76 12.44
CA LYS A 140 -12.16 -9.57 11.63
C LYS A 140 -11.58 -8.82 10.43
N GLY A 141 -12.37 -7.98 9.78
CA GLY A 141 -11.91 -7.13 8.67
C GLY A 141 -10.90 -6.09 9.13
N LEU A 142 -11.16 -5.43 10.25
CA LEU A 142 -10.26 -4.44 10.85
C LEU A 142 -8.94 -5.06 11.30
N VAL A 143 -8.97 -6.28 11.88
CA VAL A 143 -7.73 -6.99 12.24
C VAL A 143 -6.89 -7.29 10.98
N LYS A 144 -7.50 -7.80 9.91
CA LYS A 144 -6.81 -8.05 8.63
C LYS A 144 -6.24 -6.76 8.06
N PHE A 145 -7.02 -5.66 8.07
CA PHE A 145 -6.58 -4.35 7.63
C PHE A 145 -5.34 -3.88 8.40
N ASN A 146 -5.38 -3.95 9.73
CA ASN A 146 -4.28 -3.47 10.57
C ASN A 146 -3.03 -4.33 10.47
N ILE A 147 -3.14 -5.65 10.40
CA ILE A 147 -1.98 -6.51 10.12
C ILE A 147 -1.37 -6.17 8.76
N SER A 148 -2.20 -6.03 7.73
CA SER A 148 -1.72 -5.73 6.38
C SER A 148 -1.02 -4.39 6.30
N GLN A 149 -1.55 -3.34 6.92
CA GLN A 149 -0.94 -2.01 6.89
C GLN A 149 0.37 -1.95 7.69
N ILE A 150 0.49 -2.66 8.83
CA ILE A 150 1.74 -2.74 9.58
C ILE A 150 2.82 -3.41 8.71
N VAL A 151 2.50 -4.55 8.11
CA VAL A 151 3.44 -5.24 7.20
C VAL A 151 3.82 -4.35 6.02
N ALA A 152 2.86 -3.67 5.42
CA ALA A 152 3.12 -2.77 4.30
C ALA A 152 4.02 -1.58 4.70
N HIS A 153 3.81 -0.99 5.89
CA HIS A 153 4.68 0.08 6.40
C HIS A 153 6.10 -0.40 6.66
N ILE A 154 6.27 -1.58 7.28
CA ILE A 154 7.61 -2.17 7.51
C ILE A 154 8.31 -2.42 6.17
N LEU A 155 7.64 -2.99 5.18
CA LEU A 155 8.23 -3.26 3.88
C LEU A 155 8.57 -1.96 3.13
N CYS A 156 7.68 -0.98 3.12
CA CYS A 156 7.90 0.24 2.35
C CYS A 156 8.99 1.13 2.96
N TRP A 157 8.93 1.37 4.28
CA TRP A 157 9.85 2.27 4.96
C TRP A 157 11.09 1.59 5.51
N GLY A 158 11.01 0.28 5.78
CA GLY A 158 12.17 -0.51 6.23
C GLY A 158 12.99 -1.12 5.10
N VAL A 159 12.42 -1.27 3.89
CA VAL A 159 13.11 -1.94 2.78
C VAL A 159 13.05 -1.12 1.50
N VAL A 160 11.86 -0.82 0.97
CA VAL A 160 11.73 -0.22 -0.38
C VAL A 160 12.37 1.16 -0.44
N ALA A 161 11.99 2.07 0.46
CA ALA A 161 12.54 3.43 0.47
C ALA A 161 14.05 3.43 0.73
N PRO A 162 14.60 2.75 1.76
CA PRO A 162 16.04 2.71 1.99
C PRO A 162 16.83 2.12 0.83
N VAL A 163 16.37 1.02 0.23
CA VAL A 163 17.07 0.42 -0.91
C VAL A 163 17.11 1.38 -2.10
N LEU A 164 16.00 2.05 -2.39
CA LEU A 164 15.94 3.04 -3.47
C LEU A 164 16.78 4.28 -3.15
N ASP A 165 16.83 4.74 -1.89
CA ASP A 165 17.67 5.85 -1.48
C ASP A 165 19.17 5.56 -1.67
N ILE A 166 19.61 4.33 -1.34
CA ILE A 166 20.98 3.90 -1.61
C ILE A 166 21.27 3.91 -3.12
N LEU A 167 20.36 3.32 -3.91
CA LEU A 167 20.57 3.16 -5.35
C LEU A 167 20.49 4.46 -6.13
N MET A 168 19.64 5.40 -5.72
CA MET A 168 19.36 6.63 -6.46
C MET A 168 20.16 7.83 -5.95
N TYR A 169 20.41 7.88 -4.64
CA TYR A 169 20.95 9.08 -3.98
C TYR A 169 22.21 8.80 -3.16
N ASN A 170 22.61 7.51 -3.02
CA ASN A 170 23.78 7.10 -2.23
C ASN A 170 23.74 7.61 -0.77
N GLU A 171 22.56 7.59 -0.16
CA GLU A 171 22.31 8.10 1.19
C GLU A 171 22.94 7.19 2.27
N PRO A 172 23.44 7.76 3.40
CA PRO A 172 24.04 7.00 4.49
C PRO A 172 23.05 6.07 5.20
N LEU A 173 23.50 4.87 5.58
CA LEU A 173 22.65 3.84 6.19
C LEU A 173 22.06 4.25 7.54
N ASP A 174 22.84 4.90 8.40
CA ASP A 174 22.40 5.39 9.71
C ASP A 174 21.21 6.36 9.60
N LYS A 175 21.28 7.30 8.66
CA LYS A 175 20.19 8.19 8.33
C LYS A 175 18.95 7.43 7.87
N LEU A 176 19.12 6.47 6.95
CA LEU A 176 18.04 5.69 6.38
C LEU A 176 17.32 4.83 7.41
N PHE A 177 18.07 4.20 8.34
CA PHE A 177 17.46 3.42 9.41
C PHE A 177 16.64 4.29 10.36
N ALA A 178 17.15 5.45 10.76
CA ALA A 178 16.43 6.38 11.64
C ALA A 178 15.14 6.88 10.97
N GLN A 179 15.22 7.30 9.72
CA GLN A 179 14.08 7.81 8.95
C GLN A 179 13.06 6.71 8.66
N GLY A 180 13.51 5.52 8.23
CA GLY A 180 12.67 4.39 7.92
C GLY A 180 11.92 3.85 9.13
N LEU A 181 12.59 3.71 10.28
CA LEU A 181 11.97 3.26 11.52
C LEU A 181 10.91 4.26 12.00
N MET A 182 11.24 5.55 12.01
CA MET A 182 10.31 6.59 12.43
C MET A 182 9.05 6.62 11.52
N SER A 183 9.26 6.53 10.21
CA SER A 183 8.16 6.48 9.24
C SER A 183 7.33 5.21 9.39
N ALA A 184 7.95 4.05 9.55
CA ALA A 184 7.23 2.78 9.69
C ALA A 184 6.33 2.79 10.92
N VAL A 185 6.85 3.18 12.07
CA VAL A 185 6.10 3.17 13.33
C VAL A 185 5.07 4.31 13.37
N GLY A 186 5.47 5.53 13.09
CA GLY A 186 4.60 6.69 13.16
C GLY A 186 3.42 6.59 12.19
N ASN A 187 3.70 6.22 10.94
CA ASN A 187 2.67 6.07 9.92
C ASN A 187 1.78 4.84 10.16
N ALA A 188 2.32 3.75 10.74
CA ALA A 188 1.49 2.60 11.11
C ALA A 188 0.47 2.96 12.20
N VAL A 189 0.86 3.74 13.19
CA VAL A 189 -0.05 4.20 14.26
C VAL A 189 -1.14 5.10 13.69
N THR A 190 -0.80 6.11 12.90
CA THR A 190 -1.79 7.01 12.30
C THR A 190 -2.70 6.27 11.31
N THR A 191 -2.16 5.33 10.53
CA THR A 191 -2.95 4.49 9.62
C THR A 191 -3.88 3.56 10.37
N ALA A 192 -3.46 3.00 11.51
CA ALA A 192 -4.33 2.17 12.34
C ALA A 192 -5.54 2.96 12.86
N ILE A 193 -5.35 4.20 13.26
CA ILE A 193 -6.42 5.06 13.76
C ILE A 193 -7.29 5.56 12.60
N VAL A 194 -6.70 6.36 11.72
CA VAL A 194 -7.44 7.06 10.65
C VAL A 194 -8.01 6.08 9.62
N GLY A 195 -7.21 5.11 9.18
CA GLY A 195 -7.65 4.11 8.20
C GLY A 195 -8.77 3.22 8.74
N SER A 196 -8.68 2.80 10.02
CA SER A 196 -9.75 2.00 10.65
C SER A 196 -11.04 2.80 10.81
N LEU A 197 -10.97 4.07 11.22
CA LEU A 197 -12.14 4.94 11.31
C LEU A 197 -12.81 5.14 9.95
N LEU A 198 -12.03 5.37 8.89
CA LEU A 198 -12.56 5.49 7.53
C LEU A 198 -13.21 4.20 7.05
N CYS A 199 -12.61 3.04 7.34
CA CYS A 199 -13.19 1.73 7.03
C CYS A 199 -14.52 1.51 7.75
N ILE A 200 -14.62 1.84 9.04
CA ILE A 200 -15.84 1.72 9.85
C ILE A 200 -16.91 2.67 9.31
N ALA A 201 -16.57 3.94 9.09
CA ALA A 201 -17.50 4.93 8.57
C ALA A 201 -18.04 4.52 7.20
N TYR A 202 -17.18 4.05 6.31
CA TYR A 202 -17.58 3.57 4.99
C TYR A 202 -18.52 2.35 5.06
N ALA A 203 -18.22 1.38 5.93
CA ALA A 203 -19.09 0.22 6.14
C ALA A 203 -20.46 0.64 6.67
N ALA A 204 -20.54 1.64 7.55
CA ALA A 204 -21.79 2.17 8.09
C ALA A 204 -22.69 2.84 7.02
N THR A 205 -22.08 3.35 5.93
CA THR A 205 -22.86 3.94 4.81
C THR A 205 -23.43 2.89 3.85
N LYS A 206 -23.06 1.61 3.99
CA LYS A 206 -23.54 0.55 3.10
C LYS A 206 -24.77 -0.12 3.66
N THR A 207 -25.81 -0.17 2.85
CA THR A 207 -27.02 -0.95 3.14
C THR A 207 -26.65 -2.44 3.17
N LYS A 208 -27.04 -3.15 4.21
CA LYS A 208 -26.88 -4.61 4.27
C LYS A 208 -27.65 -5.25 3.12
N SER A 209 -27.01 -6.21 2.44
CA SER A 209 -27.70 -7.00 1.42
C SER A 209 -28.93 -7.68 2.04
N GLY A 210 -30.10 -7.45 1.48
CA GLY A 210 -31.38 -7.99 2.01
C GLY A 210 -32.13 -7.07 2.99
N SER A 211 -31.67 -5.86 3.28
CA SER A 211 -32.38 -4.93 4.16
C SER A 211 -33.58 -4.23 3.46
N LEU A 212 -33.73 -4.38 2.16
CA LEU A 212 -34.86 -3.92 1.37
C LEU A 212 -35.78 -5.14 1.07
N THR A 213 -36.30 -5.80 2.07
CA THR A 213 -37.48 -6.64 1.90
C THR A 213 -38.67 -5.70 1.68
N LYS A 214 -39.31 -5.81 0.52
CA LYS A 214 -40.63 -5.20 0.29
C LYS A 214 -41.58 -5.75 1.33
N GLU A 215 -42.15 -4.88 2.16
CA GLU A 215 -43.40 -5.17 2.85
C GLU A 215 -44.52 -5.37 1.84
#